data_52a791e1745eb03d72029deb25815737
#
_entry.id   52a791e1745eb03d72029deb25815737
#
_cell.length_a   1.000
_cell.length_b   1.000
_cell.length_c   1.000
_cell.angle_alpha   90.00
_cell.angle_beta   90.00
_cell.angle_gamma   90.00
#
_symmetry.space_group_name_H-M   'P 1'
#
loop_
_entity.id
_entity.type
_entity.pdbx_description
1 polymer ?
#
loop_
_entity_poly.entity_id
_entity_poly.type
_entity_poly.pdbx_seq_one_letter_code
_entity_poly.pdbx_strand_id
1 'polypeptide(L)'
;TQPSPDTTPVAAATPEPTPTPAADPYDAVRTYWSADQLTQAWGPDQAVEHLFFHPVIAYPEYAFSDAVPYDRQVGLDEWMVTADEYKKILQSVYDKGYILVNMGDVWSEVTGEDGVTRMERNTLMLPEGKKPLIISFDDVNYYDYMLAEGFTSKLVLGDDGQIWAQCTDPNTGETFLPQDLDATPILDQFVLEHPDFSLNGAKAIFSLTGYQGI
;
A
#
# COMPACT_ATOMS: atom_id res chain seq x y z
N THR A 1 14.00 29.55 68.09
CA THR A 1 14.35 28.25 67.49
C THR A 1 13.19 27.76 66.67
N GLN A 2 13.39 27.81 65.35
CA GLN A 2 12.44 27.39 64.35
C GLN A 2 12.81 25.93 64.01
N PRO A 3 11.86 24.99 63.86
CA PRO A 3 12.19 23.61 63.49
C PRO A 3 12.50 23.51 62.00
N SER A 4 13.54 22.76 61.64
CA SER A 4 13.93 22.40 60.28
C SER A 4 12.85 21.52 59.62
N PRO A 5 12.63 21.68 58.32
CA PRO A 5 11.74 20.77 57.60
C PRO A 5 12.40 19.41 57.40
N ASP A 6 11.66 18.40 57.76
CA ASP A 6 11.99 16.98 57.59
C ASP A 6 11.91 16.61 56.09
N THR A 7 13.05 16.36 55.46
CA THR A 7 13.12 15.90 54.05
C THR A 7 13.13 14.39 54.01
N THR A 8 11.96 13.81 53.92
CA THR A 8 11.80 12.37 53.58
C THR A 8 12.24 12.16 52.12
N PRO A 9 13.18 11.23 51.82
CA PRO A 9 13.56 10.96 50.44
C PRO A 9 12.42 10.30 49.68
N VAL A 10 12.00 10.95 48.57
CA VAL A 10 11.08 10.36 47.62
C VAL A 10 11.80 9.21 46.92
N ALA A 11 11.27 7.99 47.08
CA ALA A 11 11.78 6.84 46.38
C ALA A 11 11.68 7.06 44.88
N ALA A 12 12.79 6.87 44.15
CA ALA A 12 12.83 6.95 42.70
C ALA A 12 11.91 5.85 42.12
N ALA A 13 10.93 6.25 41.31
CA ALA A 13 10.07 5.30 40.59
C ALA A 13 10.94 4.43 39.68
N THR A 14 10.81 3.11 39.83
CA THR A 14 11.42 2.17 38.90
C THR A 14 10.85 2.43 37.52
N PRO A 15 11.67 2.61 36.46
CA PRO A 15 11.15 2.83 35.11
C PRO A 15 10.31 1.61 34.71
N GLU A 16 9.11 1.89 34.23
CA GLU A 16 8.22 0.89 33.65
C GLU A 16 8.90 0.26 32.43
N PRO A 17 8.88 -1.07 32.25
CA PRO A 17 9.53 -1.69 31.11
C PRO A 17 8.91 -1.15 29.82
N THR A 18 9.75 -0.62 28.94
CA THR A 18 9.34 -0.21 27.59
C THR A 18 8.73 -1.44 26.90
N PRO A 19 7.50 -1.34 26.36
CA PRO A 19 6.89 -2.46 25.66
C PRO A 19 7.78 -2.90 24.51
N THR A 20 8.04 -4.18 24.41
CA THR A 20 8.73 -4.76 23.24
C THR A 20 7.89 -4.46 22.01
N PRO A 21 8.45 -3.87 20.94
CA PRO A 21 7.70 -3.64 19.70
C PRO A 21 7.08 -4.96 19.22
N ALA A 22 5.83 -4.92 18.78
CA ALA A 22 5.20 -6.05 18.11
C ALA A 22 6.03 -6.43 16.87
N ALA A 23 6.12 -7.74 16.56
CA ALA A 23 6.79 -8.17 15.34
C ALA A 23 6.07 -7.58 14.12
N ASP A 24 6.83 -7.10 13.14
CA ASP A 24 6.26 -6.58 11.91
C ASP A 24 5.60 -7.73 11.13
N PRO A 25 4.29 -7.69 10.85
CA PRO A 25 3.60 -8.76 10.14
C PRO A 25 4.16 -9.01 8.73
N TYR A 26 4.84 -8.02 8.13
CA TYR A 26 5.43 -8.14 6.79
C TYR A 26 6.83 -8.76 6.77
N ASP A 27 7.43 -9.11 7.91
CA ASP A 27 8.73 -9.79 7.93
C ASP A 27 8.68 -11.15 7.19
N ALA A 28 7.58 -11.89 7.34
CA ALA A 28 7.37 -13.14 6.62
C ALA A 28 7.25 -12.93 5.10
N VAL A 29 6.67 -11.81 4.65
CA VAL A 29 6.58 -11.45 3.22
C VAL A 29 7.95 -11.09 2.67
N ARG A 30 8.73 -10.25 3.39
CA ARG A 30 10.06 -9.81 2.97
C ARG A 30 11.06 -10.95 2.85
N THR A 31 10.91 -12.00 3.66
CA THR A 31 11.84 -13.12 3.74
C THR A 31 11.28 -14.42 3.15
N TYR A 32 10.13 -14.37 2.50
CA TYR A 32 9.48 -15.56 1.93
C TYR A 32 10.38 -16.27 0.90
N TRP A 33 10.95 -15.50 -0.03
CA TRP A 33 11.84 -16.02 -1.06
C TRP A 33 13.30 -15.95 -0.60
N SER A 34 13.95 -17.10 -0.48
CA SER A 34 15.39 -17.17 -0.23
C SER A 34 16.19 -17.06 -1.55
N ALA A 35 17.44 -16.62 -1.47
CA ALA A 35 18.28 -16.38 -2.65
C ALA A 35 18.47 -17.62 -3.54
N ASP A 36 18.46 -18.82 -2.98
CA ASP A 36 18.58 -20.09 -3.72
C ASP A 36 17.32 -20.48 -4.50
N GLN A 37 16.18 -19.87 -4.18
CA GLN A 37 14.91 -20.04 -4.91
C GLN A 37 14.78 -19.07 -6.10
N LEU A 38 15.61 -18.03 -6.18
CA LEU A 38 15.60 -17.04 -7.25
C LEU A 38 16.51 -17.53 -8.41
N THR A 39 16.00 -18.43 -9.23
CA THR A 39 16.76 -19.16 -10.23
C THR A 39 16.49 -18.71 -11.67
N GLN A 40 15.39 -18.01 -11.92
CA GLN A 40 15.00 -17.54 -13.24
C GLN A 40 15.52 -16.11 -13.49
N ALA A 41 16.44 -15.94 -14.42
CA ALA A 41 16.87 -14.61 -14.84
C ALA A 41 15.82 -13.97 -15.78
N TRP A 42 15.41 -12.75 -15.44
CA TRP A 42 14.54 -11.90 -16.27
C TRP A 42 15.35 -10.72 -16.77
N GLY A 43 15.79 -10.82 -18.02
CA GLY A 43 16.75 -9.88 -18.61
C GLY A 43 16.16 -8.51 -18.95
N PRO A 44 17.03 -7.52 -19.26
CA PRO A 44 16.61 -6.16 -19.54
C PRO A 44 15.73 -6.02 -20.80
N ASP A 45 15.81 -6.96 -21.73
CA ASP A 45 14.99 -6.97 -22.95
C ASP A 45 13.61 -7.61 -22.77
N GLN A 46 13.33 -8.22 -21.61
CA GLN A 46 12.04 -8.82 -21.29
C GLN A 46 11.14 -7.76 -20.65
N ALA A 47 9.87 -7.71 -21.09
CA ALA A 47 8.89 -6.76 -20.55
C ALA A 47 8.61 -7.03 -19.06
N VAL A 48 8.51 -5.98 -18.28
CA VAL A 48 7.92 -5.99 -16.94
C VAL A 48 6.55 -5.36 -17.07
N GLU A 49 5.52 -6.12 -16.71
CA GLU A 49 4.15 -5.61 -16.76
C GLU A 49 3.95 -4.53 -15.70
N HIS A 50 3.17 -3.51 -16.05
CA HIS A 50 2.81 -2.42 -15.15
C HIS A 50 1.30 -2.21 -15.21
N LEU A 51 0.65 -2.35 -14.07
CA LEU A 51 -0.74 -1.98 -13.88
C LEU A 51 -0.79 -0.70 -13.04
N PHE A 52 -1.51 0.29 -13.52
CA PHE A 52 -1.77 1.49 -12.74
C PHE A 52 -3.26 1.61 -12.43
N PHE A 53 -3.56 2.21 -11.30
CA PHE A 53 -4.89 2.45 -10.79
C PHE A 53 -4.98 3.89 -10.28
N HIS A 54 -6.20 4.39 -10.18
CA HIS A 54 -6.55 5.55 -9.35
C HIS A 54 -7.11 5.06 -8.00
N PRO A 55 -7.50 5.96 -7.08
CA PRO A 55 -8.22 5.55 -5.87
C PRO A 55 -9.41 4.65 -6.18
N VAL A 56 -9.62 3.59 -5.40
CA VAL A 56 -10.70 2.64 -5.64
C VAL A 56 -12.02 3.10 -5.05
N ILE A 57 -13.13 2.80 -5.73
CA ILE A 57 -14.49 3.09 -5.25
C ILE A 57 -14.87 2.03 -4.20
N ALA A 58 -15.07 2.48 -2.96
CA ALA A 58 -15.47 1.63 -1.83
C ALA A 58 -16.96 1.25 -1.89
N TYR A 59 -17.81 2.20 -2.29
CA TYR A 59 -19.28 2.09 -2.31
C TYR A 59 -19.84 2.42 -3.69
N PRO A 60 -19.91 1.44 -4.60
CA PRO A 60 -20.43 1.66 -5.97
C PRO A 60 -21.85 2.23 -6.01
N GLU A 61 -22.68 1.89 -5.01
CA GLU A 61 -24.05 2.38 -4.88
C GLU A 61 -24.15 3.90 -4.68
N TYR A 62 -23.10 4.55 -4.19
CA TYR A 62 -23.01 6.02 -4.13
C TYR A 62 -22.45 6.58 -5.43
N ALA A 63 -21.37 6.00 -5.95
CA ALA A 63 -20.71 6.43 -7.18
C ALA A 63 -21.64 6.44 -8.40
N PHE A 64 -22.52 5.43 -8.47
CA PHE A 64 -23.45 5.20 -9.60
C PHE A 64 -24.91 5.46 -9.22
N SER A 65 -25.16 6.35 -8.25
CA SER A 65 -26.49 6.76 -7.84
C SER A 65 -27.02 7.94 -8.67
N ASP A 66 -28.34 8.15 -8.63
CA ASP A 66 -28.99 9.33 -9.26
C ASP A 66 -28.52 10.67 -8.66
N ALA A 67 -27.84 10.66 -7.52
CA ALA A 67 -27.26 11.86 -6.91
C ALA A 67 -25.98 12.35 -7.60
N VAL A 68 -25.30 11.47 -8.35
CA VAL A 68 -24.08 11.78 -9.12
C VAL A 68 -24.47 12.05 -10.56
N PRO A 69 -24.06 13.18 -11.18
CA PRO A 69 -24.34 13.47 -12.58
C PRO A 69 -23.86 12.36 -13.52
N TYR A 70 -24.63 12.06 -14.57
CA TYR A 70 -24.34 10.92 -15.46
C TYR A 70 -22.96 11.00 -16.13
N ASP A 71 -22.52 12.18 -16.57
CA ASP A 71 -21.17 12.38 -17.13
C ASP A 71 -20.07 12.10 -16.10
N ARG A 72 -20.32 12.38 -14.85
CA ARG A 72 -19.40 12.02 -13.75
C ARG A 72 -19.37 10.51 -13.50
N GLN A 73 -20.52 9.83 -13.52
CA GLN A 73 -20.60 8.37 -13.42
C GLN A 73 -19.81 7.69 -14.56
N VAL A 74 -19.94 8.19 -15.80
CA VAL A 74 -19.14 7.70 -16.95
C VAL A 74 -17.65 7.86 -16.70
N GLY A 75 -17.21 9.02 -16.17
CA GLY A 75 -15.80 9.22 -15.82
C GLY A 75 -15.30 8.28 -14.72
N LEU A 76 -16.14 7.99 -13.71
CA LEU A 76 -15.81 7.03 -12.67
C LEU A 76 -15.68 5.60 -13.23
N ASP A 77 -16.58 5.19 -14.15
CA ASP A 77 -16.55 3.88 -14.80
C ASP A 77 -15.34 3.71 -15.75
N GLU A 78 -14.91 4.79 -16.42
CA GLU A 78 -13.79 4.74 -17.36
C GLU A 78 -12.41 4.76 -16.68
N TRP A 79 -12.28 5.41 -15.51
CA TRP A 79 -10.97 5.69 -14.90
C TRP A 79 -10.73 5.00 -13.55
N MET A 80 -11.79 4.54 -12.89
CA MET A 80 -11.69 3.94 -11.58
C MET A 80 -12.08 2.47 -11.61
N VAL A 81 -11.70 1.74 -10.58
CA VAL A 81 -12.21 0.40 -10.30
C VAL A 81 -12.84 0.40 -8.91
N THR A 82 -13.78 -0.49 -8.69
CA THR A 82 -14.33 -0.74 -7.36
C THR A 82 -13.35 -1.56 -6.51
N ALA A 83 -13.48 -1.50 -5.20
CA ALA A 83 -12.70 -2.34 -4.28
C ALA A 83 -12.83 -3.84 -4.62
N ASP A 84 -14.02 -4.29 -5.02
CA ASP A 84 -14.26 -5.68 -5.41
C ASP A 84 -13.62 -6.05 -6.75
N GLU A 85 -13.59 -5.14 -7.72
CA GLU A 85 -12.87 -5.36 -8.98
C GLU A 85 -11.37 -5.41 -8.74
N TYR A 86 -10.84 -4.52 -7.90
CA TYR A 86 -9.42 -4.52 -7.54
C TYR A 86 -9.00 -5.85 -6.90
N LYS A 87 -9.78 -6.38 -5.93
CA LYS A 87 -9.55 -7.70 -5.34
C LYS A 87 -9.51 -8.81 -6.41
N LYS A 88 -10.45 -8.80 -7.36
CA LYS A 88 -10.50 -9.77 -8.48
C LYS A 88 -9.30 -9.62 -9.42
N ILE A 89 -8.83 -8.40 -9.67
CA ILE A 89 -7.64 -8.15 -10.48
C ILE A 89 -6.41 -8.72 -9.77
N LEU A 90 -6.21 -8.45 -8.47
CA LEU A 90 -5.12 -9.02 -7.69
C LEU A 90 -5.12 -10.55 -7.77
N GLN A 91 -6.26 -11.19 -7.52
CA GLN A 91 -6.39 -12.65 -7.64
C GLN A 91 -6.04 -13.12 -9.06
N SER A 92 -6.54 -12.44 -10.10
CA SER A 92 -6.29 -12.81 -11.49
C SER A 92 -4.80 -12.74 -11.87
N VAL A 93 -4.06 -11.71 -11.44
CA VAL A 93 -2.63 -11.61 -11.74
C VAL A 93 -1.81 -12.60 -10.92
N TYR A 94 -2.21 -12.88 -9.68
CA TYR A 94 -1.62 -13.92 -8.85
C TYR A 94 -1.77 -15.30 -9.51
N ASP A 95 -2.98 -15.69 -9.94
CA ASP A 95 -3.27 -16.96 -10.59
C ASP A 95 -2.51 -17.13 -11.93
N LYS A 96 -2.21 -16.02 -12.60
CA LYS A 96 -1.39 -16.01 -13.83
C LYS A 96 0.12 -16.08 -13.58
N GLY A 97 0.54 -16.24 -12.33
CA GLY A 97 1.94 -16.38 -11.93
C GLY A 97 2.73 -15.07 -11.91
N TYR A 98 2.07 -13.92 -11.77
CA TYR A 98 2.78 -12.66 -11.55
C TYR A 98 3.31 -12.59 -10.12
N ILE A 99 4.39 -11.81 -9.94
CA ILE A 99 5.00 -11.48 -8.67
C ILE A 99 5.33 -10.00 -8.64
N LEU A 100 5.00 -9.33 -7.54
CA LEU A 100 5.30 -7.91 -7.35
C LEU A 100 6.81 -7.70 -7.21
N VAL A 101 7.33 -6.70 -7.91
CA VAL A 101 8.73 -6.25 -7.85
C VAL A 101 8.79 -4.75 -7.61
N ASN A 102 9.84 -4.28 -6.92
CA ASN A 102 10.03 -2.83 -6.77
C ASN A 102 10.63 -2.22 -8.05
N MET A 103 10.27 -0.98 -8.33
CA MET A 103 10.85 -0.22 -9.45
C MET A 103 12.38 -0.12 -9.34
N GLY A 104 12.92 0.03 -8.12
CA GLY A 104 14.35 0.09 -7.87
C GLY A 104 15.09 -1.23 -8.15
N ASP A 105 14.39 -2.38 -8.16
CA ASP A 105 14.96 -3.66 -8.58
C ASP A 105 15.02 -3.76 -10.12
N VAL A 106 14.10 -3.10 -10.82
CA VAL A 106 13.97 -3.11 -12.29
C VAL A 106 14.92 -2.11 -12.95
N TRP A 107 15.12 -0.94 -12.32
CA TRP A 107 15.93 0.14 -12.86
C TRP A 107 16.92 0.65 -11.83
N SER A 108 18.13 0.97 -12.28
CA SER A 108 19.14 1.63 -11.47
C SER A 108 19.79 2.80 -12.20
N GLU A 109 20.27 3.77 -11.44
CA GLU A 109 21.09 4.85 -11.96
C GLU A 109 22.53 4.34 -12.17
N VAL A 110 23.05 4.54 -13.38
CA VAL A 110 24.44 4.20 -13.72
C VAL A 110 25.12 5.43 -14.28
N THR A 111 26.25 5.83 -13.68
CA THR A 111 27.09 6.91 -14.20
C THR A 111 28.15 6.31 -15.12
N GLY A 112 28.08 6.65 -16.41
CA GLY A 112 29.05 6.20 -17.41
C GLY A 112 30.41 6.85 -17.26
N GLU A 113 31.40 6.37 -18.01
CA GLU A 113 32.77 6.93 -18.07
C GLU A 113 32.76 8.39 -18.55
N ASP A 114 31.73 8.81 -19.29
CA ASP A 114 31.50 10.17 -19.74
C ASP A 114 30.96 11.11 -18.64
N GLY A 115 30.76 10.60 -17.41
CA GLY A 115 30.22 11.34 -16.27
C GLY A 115 28.72 11.60 -16.37
N VAL A 116 28.01 11.02 -17.34
CA VAL A 116 26.55 11.18 -17.49
C VAL A 116 25.83 10.03 -16.81
N THR A 117 24.88 10.39 -15.94
CA THR A 117 24.00 9.42 -15.25
C THR A 117 22.82 9.06 -16.15
N ARG A 118 22.56 7.78 -16.28
CA ARG A 118 21.46 7.21 -17.06
C ARG A 118 20.73 6.17 -16.22
N MET A 119 19.44 5.97 -16.52
CA MET A 119 18.68 4.84 -15.99
C MET A 119 18.94 3.61 -16.88
N GLU A 120 19.37 2.52 -16.25
CA GLU A 120 19.60 1.25 -16.93
C GLU A 120 18.71 0.15 -16.36
N ARG A 121 18.27 -0.75 -17.24
CA ARG A 121 17.48 -1.92 -16.85
C ARG A 121 18.36 -2.97 -16.22
N ASN A 122 17.92 -3.45 -15.06
CA ASN A 122 18.58 -4.55 -14.36
C ASN A 122 18.08 -5.91 -14.86
N THR A 123 18.88 -6.94 -14.65
CA THR A 123 18.41 -8.33 -14.70
C THR A 123 17.80 -8.67 -13.34
N LEU A 124 16.52 -9.03 -13.31
CA LEU A 124 15.86 -9.52 -12.10
C LEU A 124 16.13 -11.02 -11.95
N MET A 125 16.32 -11.46 -10.72
CA MET A 125 16.29 -12.89 -10.38
C MET A 125 14.96 -13.21 -9.72
N LEU A 126 14.20 -14.11 -10.35
CA LEU A 126 12.81 -14.46 -9.95
C LEU A 126 12.73 -15.95 -9.57
N PRO A 127 11.72 -16.33 -8.80
CA PRO A 127 11.37 -17.74 -8.64
C PRO A 127 10.94 -18.33 -9.98
N GLU A 128 11.20 -19.63 -10.18
CA GLU A 128 10.86 -20.32 -11.41
C GLU A 128 9.37 -20.20 -11.76
N GLY A 129 9.06 -19.84 -13.01
CA GLY A 129 7.70 -19.67 -13.52
C GLY A 129 6.99 -18.37 -13.14
N LYS A 130 7.60 -17.52 -12.31
CA LYS A 130 7.03 -16.19 -11.97
C LYS A 130 7.35 -15.14 -13.04
N LYS A 131 6.47 -14.15 -13.18
CA LYS A 131 6.58 -13.00 -14.10
C LYS A 131 6.53 -11.70 -13.31
N PRO A 132 7.43 -10.73 -13.55
CA PRO A 132 7.46 -9.50 -12.76
C PRO A 132 6.27 -8.59 -13.08
N LEU A 133 5.70 -7.99 -12.04
CA LEU A 133 4.62 -7.02 -12.08
C LEU A 133 4.95 -5.82 -11.20
N ILE A 134 4.72 -4.62 -11.73
CA ILE A 134 4.70 -3.38 -10.96
C ILE A 134 3.24 -2.93 -10.87
N ILE A 135 2.83 -2.49 -9.68
CA ILE A 135 1.55 -1.80 -9.45
C ILE A 135 1.85 -0.38 -9.01
N SER A 136 1.14 0.60 -9.59
CA SER A 136 1.13 1.97 -9.09
C SER A 136 -0.29 2.49 -8.88
N PHE A 137 -0.40 3.48 -8.00
CA PHE A 137 -1.62 4.25 -7.80
C PHE A 137 -1.34 5.70 -8.14
N ASP A 138 -2.06 6.21 -9.14
CA ASP A 138 -1.95 7.57 -9.60
C ASP A 138 -2.99 8.45 -8.89
N ASP A 139 -2.69 9.74 -8.74
CA ASP A 139 -3.58 10.73 -8.14
C ASP A 139 -4.13 10.33 -6.75
N VAL A 140 -3.29 9.71 -5.93
CA VAL A 140 -3.70 9.34 -4.56
C VAL A 140 -3.97 10.59 -3.75
N ASN A 141 -5.22 10.75 -3.37
CA ASN A 141 -5.75 11.84 -2.56
C ASN A 141 -7.11 11.45 -1.96
N TYR A 142 -7.58 12.24 -0.97
CA TYR A 142 -8.83 12.00 -0.26
C TYR A 142 -9.60 13.31 -0.11
N TYR A 143 -10.08 13.85 -1.24
CA TYR A 143 -10.86 15.09 -1.25
C TYR A 143 -12.25 14.89 -0.65
N ASP A 144 -12.73 15.90 0.07
CA ASP A 144 -14.05 15.84 0.72
C ASP A 144 -15.20 15.50 -0.25
N TYR A 145 -15.15 15.97 -1.51
CA TYR A 145 -16.19 15.67 -2.49
C TYR A 145 -16.25 14.19 -2.88
N MET A 146 -15.12 13.46 -2.76
CA MET A 146 -15.04 12.05 -3.11
C MET A 146 -15.87 11.16 -2.15
N LEU A 147 -16.16 11.62 -0.93
CA LEU A 147 -17.01 10.89 0.00
C LEU A 147 -18.42 10.67 -0.55
N ALA A 148 -19.00 11.69 -1.21
CA ALA A 148 -20.32 11.57 -1.83
C ALA A 148 -20.32 10.67 -3.08
N GLU A 149 -19.16 10.39 -3.63
CA GLU A 149 -18.93 9.50 -4.78
C GLU A 149 -18.48 8.08 -4.36
N GLY A 150 -18.56 7.77 -3.06
CA GLY A 150 -18.35 6.41 -2.56
C GLY A 150 -16.90 6.02 -2.30
N PHE A 151 -15.97 6.98 -2.19
CA PHE A 151 -14.59 6.70 -1.80
C PHE A 151 -14.40 6.69 -0.28
N THR A 152 -13.28 6.13 0.17
CA THR A 152 -12.83 6.23 1.56
C THR A 152 -12.41 7.65 1.91
N SER A 153 -12.34 8.00 3.21
CA SER A 153 -12.03 9.37 3.63
C SER A 153 -10.55 9.64 3.85
N LYS A 154 -9.78 8.62 4.22
CA LYS A 154 -8.31 8.67 4.38
C LYS A 154 -7.74 7.31 4.78
N LEU A 155 -6.41 7.19 4.77
CA LEU A 155 -5.69 6.10 5.42
C LEU A 155 -5.32 6.47 6.86
N VAL A 156 -5.32 5.50 7.75
CA VAL A 156 -4.90 5.64 9.15
C VAL A 156 -3.98 4.50 9.55
N LEU A 157 -3.03 4.78 10.43
CA LEU A 157 -2.22 3.74 11.04
C LEU A 157 -2.98 3.19 12.26
N GLY A 158 -3.26 1.90 12.25
CA GLY A 158 -3.90 1.20 13.36
C GLY A 158 -2.94 0.93 14.51
N ASP A 159 -3.49 0.61 15.68
CA ASP A 159 -2.71 0.24 16.88
C ASP A 159 -1.88 -1.05 16.67
N ASP A 160 -2.25 -1.86 15.69
CA ASP A 160 -1.55 -3.07 15.23
C ASP A 160 -0.39 -2.79 14.27
N GLY A 161 -0.13 -1.51 13.95
CA GLY A 161 0.89 -1.08 13.00
C GLY A 161 0.54 -1.30 11.54
N GLN A 162 -0.69 -1.72 11.22
CA GLN A 162 -1.18 -1.89 9.85
C GLN A 162 -1.90 -0.63 9.35
N ILE A 163 -1.99 -0.50 8.03
CA ILE A 163 -2.77 0.56 7.39
C ILE A 163 -4.23 0.13 7.30
N TRP A 164 -5.13 1.03 7.73
CA TRP A 164 -6.58 0.88 7.66
C TRP A 164 -7.16 2.01 6.83
N ALA A 165 -8.23 1.74 6.11
CA ALA A 165 -9.03 2.81 5.53
C ALA A 165 -9.96 3.39 6.59
N GLN A 166 -10.16 4.70 6.60
CA GLN A 166 -11.26 5.31 7.32
C GLN A 166 -12.39 5.58 6.34
N CYS A 167 -13.56 5.03 6.62
CA CYS A 167 -14.78 5.31 5.89
C CYS A 167 -15.71 6.19 6.73
N THR A 168 -16.46 7.06 6.07
CA THR A 168 -17.50 7.88 6.71
C THR A 168 -18.80 7.63 5.96
N ASP A 169 -19.82 7.13 6.66
CA ASP A 169 -21.15 7.01 6.10
C ASP A 169 -21.69 8.40 5.76
N PRO A 170 -21.97 8.70 4.48
CA PRO A 170 -22.41 10.04 4.07
C PRO A 170 -23.80 10.44 4.61
N ASN A 171 -24.62 9.47 5.05
CA ASN A 171 -25.97 9.72 5.56
C ASN A 171 -25.97 9.96 7.07
N THR A 172 -25.14 9.26 7.82
CA THR A 172 -25.11 9.31 9.29
C THR A 172 -23.92 10.09 9.84
N GLY A 173 -22.83 10.23 9.06
CA GLY A 173 -21.56 10.80 9.50
C GLY A 173 -20.77 9.86 10.42
N GLU A 174 -21.22 8.62 10.60
CA GLU A 174 -20.52 7.63 11.41
C GLU A 174 -19.25 7.16 10.70
N THR A 175 -18.15 7.00 11.46
CA THR A 175 -16.88 6.56 10.93
C THR A 175 -16.53 5.15 11.40
N PHE A 176 -15.88 4.37 10.53
CA PHE A 176 -15.39 3.03 10.83
C PHE A 176 -14.10 2.74 10.02
N LEU A 177 -13.39 1.68 10.38
CA LEU A 177 -12.06 1.37 9.87
C LEU A 177 -12.05 -0.02 9.20
N PRO A 178 -12.36 -0.15 7.89
CA PRO A 178 -12.23 -1.40 7.14
C PRO A 178 -10.81 -1.59 6.61
N GLN A 179 -10.45 -2.86 6.33
CA GLN A 179 -9.22 -3.22 5.60
C GLN A 179 -9.49 -3.72 4.17
N ASP A 180 -10.72 -3.64 3.71
CA ASP A 180 -11.13 -4.25 2.43
C ASP A 180 -11.84 -3.28 1.48
N LEU A 181 -11.78 -1.97 1.77
CA LEU A 181 -12.45 -0.92 1.01
C LEU A 181 -11.52 0.16 0.42
N ASP A 182 -10.20 0.04 0.61
CA ASP A 182 -9.21 0.90 -0.03
C ASP A 182 -8.06 0.07 -0.60
N ALA A 183 -7.46 0.56 -1.66
CA ALA A 183 -6.43 -0.16 -2.40
C ALA A 183 -5.23 -0.55 -1.53
N THR A 184 -4.81 0.33 -0.61
CA THR A 184 -3.65 0.10 0.25
C THR A 184 -3.87 -1.06 1.21
N PRO A 185 -4.87 -1.04 2.10
CA PRO A 185 -5.09 -2.16 3.01
C PRO A 185 -5.51 -3.44 2.28
N ILE A 186 -6.22 -3.36 1.14
CA ILE A 186 -6.53 -4.54 0.32
C ILE A 186 -5.25 -5.23 -0.16
N LEU A 187 -4.29 -4.47 -0.72
CA LEU A 187 -3.03 -5.03 -1.18
C LEU A 187 -2.19 -5.56 -0.01
N ASP A 188 -2.20 -4.84 1.09
CA ASP A 188 -1.49 -5.23 2.31
C ASP A 188 -2.00 -6.59 2.84
N GLN A 189 -3.31 -6.77 2.95
CA GLN A 189 -3.90 -8.05 3.32
C GLN A 189 -3.60 -9.14 2.29
N PHE A 190 -3.70 -8.82 1.00
CA PHE A 190 -3.44 -9.78 -0.07
C PHE A 190 -2.01 -10.34 -0.02
N VAL A 191 -0.99 -9.50 0.20
CA VAL A 191 0.40 -9.99 0.31
C VAL A 191 0.68 -10.72 1.63
N LEU A 192 -0.06 -10.45 2.70
CA LEU A 192 0.01 -11.24 3.93
C LEU A 192 -0.58 -12.64 3.75
N GLU A 193 -1.68 -12.76 3.00
CA GLU A 193 -2.32 -14.04 2.66
C GLU A 193 -1.52 -14.82 1.61
N HIS A 194 -0.85 -14.11 0.69
CA HIS A 194 -0.07 -14.64 -0.42
C HIS A 194 1.38 -14.09 -0.40
N PRO A 195 2.21 -14.47 0.57
CA PRO A 195 3.56 -13.91 0.70
C PRO A 195 4.46 -14.24 -0.50
N ASP A 196 4.14 -15.29 -1.26
CA ASP A 196 4.80 -15.65 -2.53
C ASP A 196 4.45 -14.71 -3.70
N PHE A 197 3.49 -13.81 -3.55
CA PHE A 197 3.14 -12.78 -4.52
C PHE A 197 4.06 -11.58 -4.48
N SER A 198 4.90 -11.43 -3.45
CA SER A 198 5.78 -10.29 -3.25
C SER A 198 7.26 -10.71 -3.26
N LEU A 199 8.08 -10.09 -4.09
CA LEU A 199 9.53 -10.26 -4.06
C LEU A 199 10.12 -9.26 -3.05
N ASN A 200 10.77 -9.77 -2.00
CA ASN A 200 11.44 -8.97 -0.96
C ASN A 200 10.54 -7.89 -0.31
N GLY A 201 9.23 -8.15 -0.21
CA GLY A 201 8.28 -7.20 0.38
C GLY A 201 7.80 -6.11 -0.59
N ALA A 202 8.01 -6.28 -1.90
CA ALA A 202 7.49 -5.36 -2.90
C ALA A 202 5.96 -5.27 -2.84
N LYS A 203 5.41 -4.06 -2.93
CA LYS A 203 3.97 -3.78 -2.99
C LYS A 203 3.68 -2.82 -4.15
N ALA A 204 3.05 -1.68 -3.89
CA ALA A 204 2.73 -0.70 -4.91
C ALA A 204 3.51 0.61 -4.72
N ILE A 205 3.51 1.43 -5.78
CA ILE A 205 4.06 2.79 -5.78
C ILE A 205 2.89 3.77 -5.73
N PHE A 206 3.01 4.84 -4.94
CA PHE A 206 2.01 5.89 -4.84
C PHE A 206 2.48 7.18 -5.46
N SER A 207 1.66 7.76 -6.35
CA SER A 207 1.81 9.13 -6.86
C SER A 207 0.83 10.03 -6.10
N LEU A 208 1.34 10.71 -5.05
CA LEU A 208 0.55 11.62 -4.23
C LEU A 208 0.35 12.96 -4.95
N THR A 209 -0.89 13.47 -5.00
CA THR A 209 -1.15 14.78 -5.59
C THR A 209 -0.76 15.95 -4.71
N GLY A 210 -0.63 15.73 -3.41
CA GLY A 210 -0.11 16.71 -2.45
C GLY A 210 -1.09 17.79 -1.97
N TYR A 211 -2.38 17.73 -2.34
CA TYR A 211 -3.35 18.76 -1.94
C TYR A 211 -3.98 18.49 -0.56
N GLN A 212 -4.63 17.35 -0.36
CA GLN A 212 -5.25 17.00 0.92
C GLN A 212 -4.57 15.80 1.62
N GLY A 213 -3.49 15.32 1.02
CA GLY A 213 -2.67 14.27 1.61
C GLY A 213 -3.35 12.90 1.63
N ILE A 214 -2.92 12.11 2.58
CA ILE A 214 -3.35 10.74 2.81
C ILE A 214 -4.09 10.66 4.14
#